data_14c2580ab27d428d16c185228e798167
#
_entry.id   14c2580ab27d428d16c185228e798167
#
_cell.length_a   1.000
_cell.length_b   1.000
_cell.length_c   1.000
_cell.angle_alpha   90.00
_cell.angle_beta   90.00
_cell.angle_gamma   90.00
#
_symmetry.space_group_name_H-M   'P 1'
#
loop_
_entity.id
_entity.type
_entity.pdbx_description
1 polymer ?
#
loop_
_entity_poly.entity_id
_entity_poly.type
_entity_poly.pdbx_seq_one_letter_code
_entity_poly.pdbx_strand_id
1 'polypeptide(L)'
;MKSFQPSEIVTSLPTQFFASLVAKVNKVVAAGHDVINLGQGNPDQPTPQHIVKALQDAAEKTIHHKYPPFRGHESLKEAVATFY
;
A
#
# COMPACT_ATOMS: atom_id res chain seq x y z
N MET A 1 30.98 15.95 -8.54
CA MET A 1 30.00 15.24 -7.72
C MET A 1 30.40 13.76 -7.63
N LYS A 2 30.60 13.21 -6.44
CA LYS A 2 30.90 11.78 -6.32
C LYS A 2 29.62 10.99 -6.67
N SER A 3 29.67 10.19 -7.73
CA SER A 3 28.57 9.27 -8.05
C SER A 3 28.62 8.10 -7.06
N PHE A 4 27.56 7.94 -6.27
CA PHE A 4 27.41 6.77 -5.42
C PHE A 4 26.95 5.60 -6.29
N GLN A 5 27.71 4.51 -6.28
CA GLN A 5 27.33 3.26 -6.92
C GLN A 5 26.77 2.32 -5.85
N PRO A 6 25.66 1.63 -6.11
CA PRO A 6 25.17 0.60 -5.20
C PRO A 6 26.19 -0.56 -5.10
N SER A 7 26.12 -1.33 -4.02
CA SER A 7 26.98 -2.53 -3.87
C SER A 7 26.65 -3.58 -4.94
N GLU A 8 27.61 -4.48 -5.22
CA GLU A 8 27.39 -5.58 -6.17
C GLU A 8 26.21 -6.46 -5.78
N ILE A 9 26.00 -6.68 -4.49
CA ILE A 9 24.85 -7.44 -3.96
C ILE A 9 23.53 -6.75 -4.36
N VAL A 10 23.42 -5.44 -4.14
CA VAL A 10 22.21 -4.68 -4.53
C VAL A 10 22.01 -4.67 -6.03
N THR A 11 23.09 -4.54 -6.81
CA THR A 11 23.02 -4.56 -8.28
C THR A 11 22.61 -5.93 -8.83
N SER A 12 22.94 -7.01 -8.14
CA SER A 12 22.59 -8.38 -8.53
C SER A 12 21.14 -8.77 -8.21
N LEU A 13 20.42 -7.98 -7.40
CA LEU A 13 19.04 -8.29 -7.08
C LEU A 13 18.16 -8.24 -8.34
N PRO A 14 17.27 -9.21 -8.53
CA PRO A 14 16.32 -9.19 -9.64
C PRO A 14 15.34 -8.03 -9.49
N THR A 15 14.94 -7.44 -10.61
CA THR A 15 13.87 -6.43 -10.60
C THR A 15 12.59 -7.03 -10.05
N GLN A 16 11.97 -6.33 -9.12
CA GLN A 16 10.71 -6.75 -8.52
C GLN A 16 9.64 -6.95 -9.60
N PHE A 17 8.99 -8.11 -9.59
CA PHE A 17 8.07 -8.55 -10.65
C PHE A 17 6.96 -7.53 -10.96
N PHE A 18 6.25 -7.06 -9.93
CA PHE A 18 5.15 -6.11 -10.13
C PHE A 18 5.62 -4.76 -10.68
N ALA A 19 6.80 -4.29 -10.27
CA ALA A 19 7.38 -3.06 -10.83
C ALA A 19 7.66 -3.20 -12.34
N SER A 20 8.19 -4.35 -12.77
CA SER A 20 8.43 -4.63 -14.19
C SER A 20 7.13 -4.76 -14.99
N LEU A 21 6.09 -5.36 -14.39
CA LEU A 21 4.76 -5.48 -15.00
C LEU A 21 4.13 -4.11 -15.22
N VAL A 22 4.12 -3.26 -14.19
CA VAL A 22 3.60 -1.88 -14.26
C VAL A 22 4.33 -1.08 -15.36
N ALA A 23 5.65 -1.19 -15.44
CA ALA A 23 6.43 -0.51 -16.47
C ALA A 23 6.03 -0.95 -17.89
N LYS A 24 5.80 -2.26 -18.09
CA LYS A 24 5.31 -2.80 -19.37
C LYS A 24 3.93 -2.27 -19.74
N VAL A 25 3.00 -2.30 -18.79
CA VAL A 25 1.62 -1.77 -18.98
C VAL A 25 1.68 -0.30 -19.36
N ASN A 26 2.41 0.52 -18.60
CA ASN A 26 2.53 1.95 -18.86
C ASN A 26 3.11 2.25 -20.26
N LYS A 27 4.08 1.44 -20.71
CA LYS A 27 4.65 1.58 -22.04
C LYS A 27 3.62 1.31 -23.15
N VAL A 28 2.77 0.29 -22.97
CA VAL A 28 1.74 -0.07 -23.95
C VAL A 28 0.62 0.98 -23.97
N VAL A 29 0.21 1.47 -22.81
CA VAL A 29 -0.77 2.57 -22.70
C VAL A 29 -0.22 3.85 -23.36
N ALA A 30 1.04 4.20 -23.11
CA ALA A 30 1.68 5.36 -23.70
C ALA A 30 1.82 5.25 -25.23
N ALA A 31 1.83 4.04 -25.78
CA ALA A 31 1.78 3.80 -27.23
C ALA A 31 0.37 3.92 -27.84
N GLY A 32 -0.65 4.27 -27.05
CA GLY A 32 -2.01 4.52 -27.49
C GLY A 32 -2.93 3.28 -27.51
N HIS A 33 -2.48 2.17 -26.91
CA HIS A 33 -3.34 0.98 -26.81
C HIS A 33 -4.31 1.09 -25.63
N ASP A 34 -5.54 0.64 -25.85
CA ASP A 34 -6.52 0.45 -24.78
C ASP A 34 -6.21 -0.85 -24.01
N VAL A 35 -5.79 -0.71 -22.77
CA VAL A 35 -5.30 -1.83 -21.94
C VAL A 35 -6.22 -2.04 -20.75
N ILE A 36 -6.82 -3.22 -20.67
CA ILE A 36 -7.51 -3.69 -19.47
C ILE A 36 -6.50 -4.35 -18.53
N ASN A 37 -6.10 -3.64 -17.48
CA ASN A 37 -5.09 -4.11 -16.54
C ASN A 37 -5.68 -4.98 -15.44
N LEU A 38 -5.47 -6.28 -15.53
CA LEU A 38 -5.85 -7.28 -14.51
C LEU A 38 -4.66 -7.71 -13.64
N GLY A 39 -3.52 -7.02 -13.72
CA GLY A 39 -2.28 -7.37 -13.02
C GLY A 39 -2.25 -6.98 -11.54
N GLN A 40 -3.16 -6.15 -11.08
CA GLN A 40 -3.29 -5.74 -9.69
C GLN A 40 -4.75 -5.80 -9.24
N GLY A 41 -4.98 -6.43 -8.10
CA GLY A 41 -6.30 -6.48 -7.46
C GLY A 41 -6.50 -5.28 -6.54
N ASN A 42 -6.62 -4.07 -7.09
CA ASN A 42 -6.97 -2.89 -6.33
C ASN A 42 -8.48 -2.78 -6.15
N PRO A 43 -8.98 -2.33 -4.98
CA PRO A 43 -10.36 -1.91 -4.86
C PRO A 43 -10.70 -0.81 -5.88
N ASP A 44 -11.79 -0.98 -6.60
CA ASP A 44 -12.28 -0.04 -7.63
C ASP A 44 -13.29 0.97 -7.07
N GLN A 45 -13.83 0.69 -5.88
CA GLN A 45 -14.77 1.55 -5.19
C GLN A 45 -14.09 2.35 -4.08
N PRO A 46 -14.50 3.60 -3.85
CA PRO A 46 -13.97 4.39 -2.75
C PRO A 46 -14.33 3.76 -1.40
N THR A 47 -13.46 3.95 -0.41
CA THR A 47 -13.77 3.56 0.97
C THR A 47 -15.04 4.25 1.46
N PRO A 48 -15.97 3.55 2.10
CA PRO A 48 -17.19 4.14 2.65
C PRO A 48 -16.90 5.32 3.58
N GLN A 49 -17.69 6.40 3.48
CA GLN A 49 -17.44 7.66 4.18
C GLN A 49 -17.39 7.51 5.70
N HIS A 50 -18.19 6.61 6.28
CA HIS A 50 -18.15 6.38 7.74
C HIS A 50 -16.80 5.80 8.21
N ILE A 51 -16.12 5.00 7.37
CA ILE A 51 -14.79 4.46 7.67
C ILE A 51 -13.75 5.58 7.57
N VAL A 52 -13.83 6.41 6.52
CA VAL A 52 -12.95 7.56 6.34
C VAL A 52 -13.08 8.53 7.52
N LYS A 53 -14.33 8.82 7.92
CA LYS A 53 -14.60 9.71 9.07
C LYS A 53 -14.05 9.14 10.38
N ALA A 54 -14.23 7.85 10.64
CA ALA A 54 -13.68 7.19 11.82
C ALA A 54 -12.15 7.29 11.87
N LEU A 55 -11.46 7.14 10.72
CA LEU A 55 -10.01 7.32 10.64
C LEU A 55 -9.59 8.76 10.94
N GLN A 56 -10.29 9.75 10.37
CA GLN A 56 -10.02 11.16 10.62
C GLN A 56 -10.16 11.51 12.12
N ASP A 57 -11.27 11.08 12.74
CA ASP A 57 -11.54 11.32 14.16
C ASP A 57 -10.51 10.62 15.07
N ALA A 58 -10.04 9.46 14.67
CA ALA A 58 -8.98 8.75 15.39
C ALA A 58 -7.62 9.45 15.23
N ALA A 59 -7.32 9.97 14.05
CA ALA A 59 -6.06 10.67 13.77
C ALA A 59 -5.91 12.00 14.53
N GLU A 60 -7.01 12.64 14.89
CA GLU A 60 -6.98 13.86 15.72
C GLU A 60 -6.59 13.60 17.18
N LYS A 61 -6.73 12.35 17.65
CA LYS A 61 -6.44 11.99 19.04
C LYS A 61 -4.96 11.73 19.25
N THR A 62 -4.29 12.55 20.03
CA THR A 62 -2.84 12.44 20.30
C THR A 62 -2.44 11.12 20.95
N ILE A 63 -3.38 10.41 21.61
CA ILE A 63 -3.13 9.06 22.16
C ILE A 63 -2.71 8.05 21.08
N HIS A 64 -3.09 8.28 19.82
CA HIS A 64 -2.76 7.42 18.69
C HIS A 64 -1.45 7.80 18.00
N HIS A 65 -0.80 8.91 18.37
CA HIS A 65 0.46 9.38 17.77
C HIS A 65 1.70 8.72 18.40
N LYS A 66 1.67 7.39 18.57
CA LYS A 66 2.75 6.63 19.21
C LYS A 66 2.72 5.16 18.79
N TYR A 67 3.71 4.42 19.23
CA TYR A 67 3.73 2.97 19.00
C TYR A 67 2.50 2.29 19.59
N PRO A 68 1.91 1.34 18.86
CA PRO A 68 0.83 0.53 19.40
C PRO A 68 1.35 -0.47 20.44
N PRO A 69 0.48 -1.03 21.30
CA PRO A 69 0.84 -2.16 22.14
C PRO A 69 1.30 -3.37 21.31
N PHE A 70 2.29 -4.13 21.79
CA PHE A 70 2.81 -5.30 21.06
C PHE A 70 1.75 -6.34 20.70
N ARG A 71 0.73 -6.49 21.52
CA ARG A 71 -0.40 -7.39 21.28
C ARG A 71 -1.56 -6.75 20.50
N GLY A 72 -1.40 -5.51 20.05
CA GLY A 72 -2.46 -4.72 19.42
C GLY A 72 -3.45 -4.12 20.45
N HIS A 73 -4.35 -3.30 19.95
CA HIS A 73 -5.39 -2.68 20.77
C HIS A 73 -6.51 -3.68 21.10
N GLU A 74 -6.95 -3.70 22.36
CA GLU A 74 -8.06 -4.56 22.81
C GLU A 74 -9.33 -4.30 21.99
N SER A 75 -9.65 -3.03 21.73
CA SER A 75 -10.83 -2.65 20.93
C SER A 75 -10.86 -3.28 19.53
N LEU A 76 -9.69 -3.46 18.89
CA LEU A 76 -9.63 -4.15 17.60
C LEU A 76 -9.92 -5.65 17.77
N LYS A 77 -9.34 -6.27 18.79
CA LYS A 77 -9.54 -7.70 19.08
C LYS A 77 -10.99 -8.01 19.42
N GLU A 78 -11.61 -7.15 20.25
CA GLU A 78 -13.04 -7.25 20.59
C GLU A 78 -13.94 -7.08 19.35
N ALA A 79 -13.62 -6.12 18.48
CA ALA A 79 -14.36 -5.92 17.24
C ALA A 79 -14.25 -7.14 16.30
N VAL A 80 -13.07 -7.73 16.17
CA VAL A 80 -12.87 -8.96 15.38
C VAL A 80 -13.66 -10.13 16.00
N ALA A 81 -13.58 -10.32 17.33
CA ALA A 81 -14.30 -11.40 18.01
C ALA A 81 -15.84 -11.24 17.95
N THR A 82 -16.32 -10.01 17.78
CA THR A 82 -17.76 -9.73 17.61
C THR A 82 -18.23 -9.97 16.18
N PHE A 83 -17.32 -9.77 15.20
CA PHE A 83 -17.63 -9.93 13.79
C PHE A 83 -17.68 -11.41 13.37
N TYR A 84 -16.84 -12.28 13.93
CA TYR A 84 -16.75 -13.70 13.65
C TYR A 84 -17.41 -14.56 14.73
#